data_28d9ef23e72bb8681d181545be14bc8f
#
_entry.id   28d9ef23e72bb8681d181545be14bc8f
#
_cell.length_a   1.000
_cell.length_b   1.000
_cell.length_c   1.000
_cell.angle_alpha   90.00
_cell.angle_beta   90.00
_cell.angle_gamma   90.00
#
_symmetry.space_group_name_H-M   'P 1'
#
loop_
_entity.id
_entity.type
_entity.pdbx_description
1 polymer ?
#
loop_
_entity_poly.entity_id
_entity_poly.type
_entity_poly.pdbx_seq_one_letter_code
_entity_poly.pdbx_strand_id
1 'polypeptide(L)'
;MNKKRLLVKNFSFIWNGFIHLSDGSKWTLADPAREHDVTWWQTGDVVKLDHRRGAPLLRNLSRDESVPIVSASERFLELAA
;
A
#
# COMPACT_ATOMS: atom_id res chain seq x y z
N MET A 1 2.52 4.46 25.12
CA MET A 1 2.25 4.42 24.75
C MET A 1 1.77 4.46 23.60
N ASN A 2 1.53 4.68 22.95
CA ASN A 2 1.04 4.86 21.90
C ASN A 2 1.65 4.34 20.74
N LYS A 3 1.91 3.15 20.61
CA LYS A 3 2.45 2.56 19.60
C LYS A 3 1.65 2.54 18.40
N LYS A 4 0.40 2.74 18.48
CA LYS A 4 -0.42 2.69 17.37
C LYS A 4 -0.05 3.65 16.34
N ARG A 5 0.53 4.73 16.68
CA ARG A 5 0.88 5.68 15.73
C ARG A 5 1.87 5.19 14.74
N LEU A 6 2.61 4.18 15.05
CA LEU A 6 3.63 3.69 14.16
C LEU A 6 3.06 2.99 12.96
N LEU A 7 1.77 2.77 12.93
CA LEU A 7 1.14 2.12 11.79
C LEU A 7 0.92 3.07 10.63
N VAL A 8 1.12 4.36 10.86
CA VAL A 8 0.91 5.36 9.82
C VAL A 8 2.21 5.61 9.09
N LYS A 9 2.17 5.64 7.77
CA LYS A 9 3.34 5.86 6.93
C LYS A 9 3.03 6.90 5.88
N ASN A 10 3.99 7.19 5.03
CA ASN A 10 3.76 8.13 3.95
C ASN A 10 3.95 7.45 2.61
N PHE A 11 3.11 7.78 1.66
CA PHE A 11 3.21 7.27 0.31
C PHE A 11 4.37 8.00 -0.37
N SER A 12 5.23 7.26 -1.08
CA SER A 12 6.31 7.88 -1.84
C SER A 12 5.94 7.93 -3.31
N PHE A 13 5.75 6.78 -3.94
CA PHE A 13 5.39 6.77 -5.36
C PHE A 13 4.94 5.35 -5.75
N ILE A 14 4.39 5.23 -6.94
CA ILE A 14 4.06 3.93 -7.50
C ILE A 14 4.84 3.82 -8.79
N TRP A 15 5.47 2.67 -8.99
CA TRP A 15 6.28 2.48 -10.18
C TRP A 15 6.18 1.01 -10.58
N ASN A 16 5.82 0.79 -11.83
CA ASN A 16 5.78 -0.57 -12.36
C ASN A 16 4.91 -1.50 -11.51
N GLY A 17 3.81 -0.99 -10.99
CA GLY A 17 2.90 -1.79 -10.18
C GLY A 17 3.31 -1.93 -8.71
N PHE A 18 4.43 -1.34 -8.32
CA PHE A 18 4.87 -1.40 -6.93
C PHE A 18 4.63 -0.07 -6.24
N ILE A 19 3.96 -0.12 -5.11
CA ILE A 19 3.73 1.05 -4.28
C ILE A 19 4.88 1.14 -3.28
N HIS A 20 5.57 2.27 -3.28
CA HIS A 20 6.70 2.48 -2.37
C HIS A 20 6.29 3.42 -1.27
N LEU A 21 6.59 3.04 -0.03
CA LEU A 21 6.29 3.87 1.12
C LEU A 21 7.58 4.43 1.71
N SER A 22 7.44 5.46 2.52
CA SER A 22 8.59 6.18 3.06
C SER A 22 9.47 5.34 3.96
N ASP A 23 8.97 4.24 4.49
CA ASP A 23 9.77 3.39 5.35
C ASP A 23 10.57 2.35 4.55
N GLY A 24 10.53 2.45 3.23
CA GLY A 24 11.26 1.52 2.36
C GLY A 24 10.48 0.28 1.98
N SER A 25 9.28 0.12 2.49
CA SER A 25 8.50 -1.07 2.16
C SER A 25 7.89 -0.93 0.77
N LYS A 26 7.63 -2.06 0.13
CA LYS A 26 7.03 -2.09 -1.19
C LYS A 26 5.83 -3.02 -1.16
N TRP A 27 4.81 -2.64 -1.84
CA TRP A 27 3.56 -3.40 -1.88
C TRP A 27 3.04 -3.44 -3.30
N THR A 28 2.29 -4.47 -3.65
CA THR A 28 1.68 -4.53 -4.97
C THR A 28 0.18 -4.55 -4.79
N LEU A 29 -0.52 -4.11 -5.82
CA LEU A 29 -1.96 -4.16 -5.79
C LEU A 29 -2.44 -5.59 -5.94
N ALA A 30 -3.41 -5.98 -5.14
CA ALA A 30 -4.01 -7.30 -5.27
C ALA A 30 -4.75 -7.40 -6.59
N ASP A 31 -5.26 -6.27 -7.08
CA ASP A 31 -5.94 -6.22 -8.37
C ASP A 31 -5.24 -5.16 -9.22
N PRO A 32 -4.44 -5.55 -10.20
CA PRO A 32 -3.72 -4.59 -11.02
C PRO A 32 -4.61 -3.56 -11.72
N ALA A 33 -5.87 -3.87 -11.91
CA ALA A 33 -6.77 -2.93 -12.55
C ALA A 33 -7.01 -1.70 -11.69
N ARG A 34 -6.65 -1.76 -10.40
CA ARG A 34 -6.82 -0.63 -9.50
C ARG A 34 -5.64 0.34 -9.54
N GLU A 35 -4.66 0.09 -10.38
CA GLU A 35 -3.49 0.95 -10.43
C GLU A 35 -3.84 2.42 -10.69
N HIS A 36 -4.80 2.67 -11.55
CA HIS A 36 -5.15 4.05 -11.85
C HIS A 36 -5.72 4.78 -10.63
N ASP A 37 -6.21 4.06 -9.65
CA ASP A 37 -6.70 4.70 -8.42
C ASP A 37 -5.53 5.26 -7.63
N VAL A 38 -4.36 4.63 -7.71
CA VAL A 38 -3.20 5.04 -6.93
C VAL A 38 -2.38 6.10 -7.66
N THR A 39 -2.52 6.20 -8.98
CA THR A 39 -1.74 7.18 -9.70
C THR A 39 -2.10 8.62 -9.33
N TRP A 40 -3.26 8.80 -8.66
CA TRP A 40 -3.65 10.14 -8.22
C TRP A 40 -3.05 10.49 -6.86
N TRP A 41 -2.48 9.50 -6.17
CA TRP A 41 -1.93 9.75 -4.84
C TRP A 41 -0.64 10.57 -5.01
N GLN A 42 -0.33 11.36 -4.00
CA GLN A 42 0.83 12.23 -4.07
C GLN A 42 1.84 11.87 -3.02
N THR A 43 3.11 12.10 -3.33
CA THR A 43 4.19 11.86 -2.38
C THR A 43 3.89 12.64 -1.11
N GLY A 44 3.98 11.94 0.01
CA GLY A 44 3.68 12.55 1.29
C GLY A 44 2.29 12.25 1.82
N ASP A 45 1.39 11.71 0.98
CA ASP A 45 0.07 11.35 1.46
C ASP A 45 0.21 10.39 2.63
N VAL A 46 -0.62 10.55 3.64
CA VAL A 46 -0.58 9.72 4.84
C VAL A 46 -1.35 8.45 4.58
N VAL A 47 -0.70 7.31 4.75
CA VAL A 47 -1.32 6.02 4.47
C VAL A 47 -1.19 5.11 5.67
N LYS A 48 -2.03 4.09 5.72
CA LYS A 48 -2.04 3.16 6.83
C LYS A 48 -2.32 1.77 6.29
N LEU A 49 -1.60 0.77 6.80
CA LEU A 49 -1.88 -0.61 6.47
C LEU A 49 -3.06 -1.05 7.30
N ASP A 50 -4.02 -1.67 6.67
CA ASP A 50 -5.25 -2.03 7.34
C ASP A 50 -5.73 -3.37 6.78
N HIS A 51 -6.85 -3.86 7.26
CA HIS A 51 -7.39 -5.14 6.82
C HIS A 51 -8.90 -5.02 6.67
N ARG A 52 -9.43 -5.78 5.73
CA ARG A 52 -10.87 -5.90 5.62
C ARG A 52 -11.16 -7.37 5.42
N ARG A 53 -11.87 -7.97 6.37
CA ARG A 53 -12.17 -9.40 6.33
C ARG A 53 -10.92 -10.23 6.17
N GLY A 54 -9.87 -9.87 6.88
CA GLY A 54 -8.63 -10.61 6.86
C GLY A 54 -7.72 -10.33 5.70
N ALA A 55 -8.16 -9.55 4.73
CA ALA A 55 -7.35 -9.23 3.58
C ALA A 55 -6.67 -7.87 3.77
N PRO A 56 -5.38 -7.75 3.45
CA PRO A 56 -4.68 -6.50 3.66
C PRO A 56 -5.09 -5.44 2.65
N LEU A 57 -5.12 -4.20 3.10
CA LEU A 57 -5.36 -3.09 2.21
C LEU A 57 -4.53 -1.90 2.65
N LEU A 58 -4.31 -0.97 1.74
CA LEU A 58 -3.60 0.26 2.05
C LEU A 58 -4.61 1.38 1.99
N ARG A 59 -4.75 2.08 3.10
CA ARG A 59 -5.73 3.15 3.19
C ARG A 59 -5.02 4.48 3.14
N ASN A 60 -5.43 5.34 2.23
CA ASN A 60 -4.87 6.67 2.11
C ASN A 60 -5.76 7.60 2.91
N LEU A 61 -5.25 8.05 4.06
CA LEU A 61 -6.03 8.89 4.96
C LEU A 61 -6.16 10.32 4.43
N SER A 62 -5.17 10.75 3.66
CA SER A 62 -5.22 12.10 3.11
C SER A 62 -6.32 12.24 2.07
N ARG A 63 -6.66 11.14 1.38
CA ARG A 63 -7.66 11.18 0.33
C ARG A 63 -8.90 10.34 0.63
N ASP A 64 -8.89 9.65 1.76
CA ASP A 64 -10.00 8.80 2.16
C ASP A 64 -10.29 7.74 1.09
N GLU A 65 -9.25 7.08 0.64
CA GLU A 65 -9.35 6.01 -0.34
C GLU A 65 -8.58 4.79 0.14
N SER A 66 -8.91 3.62 -0.38
CA SER A 66 -8.16 2.44 -0.01
C SER A 66 -8.09 1.48 -1.20
N VAL A 67 -7.03 0.68 -1.24
CA VAL A 67 -6.86 -0.32 -2.29
C VAL A 67 -6.37 -1.62 -1.67
N PRO A 68 -6.82 -2.76 -2.15
CA PRO A 68 -6.32 -4.05 -1.67
C PRO A 68 -4.88 -4.24 -2.14
N ILE A 69 -4.04 -4.76 -1.27
CA ILE A 69 -2.63 -4.94 -1.57
C ILE A 69 -2.13 -6.30 -1.13
N VAL A 70 -0.95 -6.66 -1.60
CA VAL A 70 -0.23 -7.82 -1.08
C VAL A 70 1.21 -7.38 -0.94
N SER A 71 1.95 -8.06 -0.10
CA SER A 71 3.35 -7.76 0.09
C SER A 71 4.11 -8.06 -1.20
N ALA A 72 5.06 -7.21 -1.57
CA ALA A 72 5.86 -7.45 -2.75
C ALA A 72 6.62 -8.76 -2.64
N SER A 73 7.05 -9.11 -1.43
CA SER A 73 7.76 -10.37 -1.22
C SER A 73 6.85 -11.56 -1.47
N GLU A 74 5.62 -11.49 -1.02
CA GLU A 74 4.69 -12.57 -1.22
C GLU A 74 4.40 -12.75 -2.69
N ARG A 75 4.27 -11.65 -3.42
CA ARG A 75 4.00 -11.75 -4.83
C ARG A 75 5.18 -12.35 -5.56
N PHE A 76 6.38 -12.00 -5.16
CA PHE A 76 7.56 -12.54 -5.79
C PHE A 76 7.63 -14.05 -5.56
N LEU A 77 7.33 -14.51 -4.37
CA LEU A 77 7.34 -15.93 -4.08
C LEU A 77 6.28 -16.67 -4.89
N GLU A 78 5.14 -16.05 -5.06
CA GLU A 78 4.10 -16.62 -5.85
C GLU A 78 4.56 -16.82 -7.29
N LEU A 79 5.22 -15.84 -7.85
CA LEU A 79 5.70 -15.94 -9.22
C LEU A 79 6.83 -16.94 -9.36
N ALA A 80 7.58 -17.14 -8.32
CA ALA A 80 8.70 -18.08 -8.35
C ALA A 80 8.22 -19.52 -8.20
N ALA A 81 7.08 -19.71 -7.65
CA ALA A 81 6.55 -21.04 -7.47
C ALA A 81 6.03 -21.59 -8.78
#